data_f28aa423e3e33d594dcea697d46e781d
#
_entry.id   f28aa423e3e33d594dcea697d46e781d
#
_cell.length_a   1.000
_cell.length_b   1.000
_cell.length_c   1.000
_cell.angle_alpha   90.00
_cell.angle_beta   90.00
_cell.angle_gamma   90.00
#
_symmetry.space_group_name_H-M   'P 1'
#
loop_
_entity.id
_entity.type
_entity.pdbx_description
1 polymer ?
#
loop_
_entity_poly.entity_id
_entity_poly.type
_entity_poly.pdbx_seq_one_letter_code
_entity_poly.pdbx_strand_id
1 'polypeptide(L)'
;HELFTAGEMIAYEHLITGSKLVADINSTALKLVDVLGKAALGIQDDEAQNKAADDLSDGEDTAEEGMDESAYDYALVESELANSMKQILDYSQIDEKEASRFTLMVSQYMNLPDRNTSDNDVRKLRKDIAEQFYQIYENVFLHSLKDTSLSRAVELFLNFGFMDEKEFDKKGLAELYYFKPDLSGTEFSIYTVYGWLKAIYEGKREPSKDEFDQDYKENVRKEKAMHHLSAAEETKMLSDQTAKVQFEIRNMFKVINRLTTNEITIFSPILTQRKFSKSIQKSFLSAKKLSEAMRAIMKVDYSLFHREQMYYDPENKIDNIVVMKQVLPDFILMPNVGSRGVMWQDISEKKRDTPARFVLSAFFNGNLENSLINMAAVYRWEICRTVQGNYWNDVREHSLTSEYCDYVQFYRKNKDLTEEAKEKIRAQFKSCRNSYREMFAKDYDVWVKYESQNSIRL
;
A
#
# COMPACT_ATOMS: atom_id res chain seq x y z
N HIS A 1 4.29 28.38 -8.99
CA HIS A 1 3.29 29.43 -9.17
C HIS A 1 2.26 29.09 -10.26
N GLU A 2 2.64 28.40 -11.32
CA GLU A 2 1.78 28.04 -12.44
C GLU A 2 0.88 26.82 -12.16
N LEU A 3 1.20 25.99 -11.19
CA LEU A 3 0.45 24.78 -10.85
C LEU A 3 -0.92 25.01 -10.19
N PHE A 4 -1.20 26.22 -9.72
CA PHE A 4 -2.40 26.54 -8.96
C PHE A 4 -2.96 27.93 -9.29
N THR A 5 -2.84 28.36 -10.52
CA THR A 5 -3.35 29.66 -10.97
C THR A 5 -4.87 29.63 -11.20
N ALA A 6 -5.49 30.80 -11.18
CA ALA A 6 -6.92 30.97 -11.51
C ALA A 6 -7.27 30.36 -12.89
N GLY A 7 -6.30 30.30 -13.84
CA GLY A 7 -6.46 29.64 -15.13
C GLY A 7 -6.72 28.14 -15.05
N GLU A 8 -6.11 27.44 -14.10
CA GLU A 8 -6.33 26.00 -13.92
C GLU A 8 -7.68 25.72 -13.25
N MET A 9 -8.12 26.59 -12.36
CA MET A 9 -9.48 26.55 -11.81
C MET A 9 -10.53 26.77 -12.90
N ILE A 10 -10.27 27.67 -13.85
CA ILE A 10 -11.12 27.92 -15.04
C ILE A 10 -11.09 26.71 -15.98
N ALA A 11 -9.94 26.07 -16.17
CA ALA A 11 -9.82 24.83 -16.94
C ALA A 11 -10.60 23.68 -16.28
N TYR A 12 -10.62 23.62 -14.97
CA TYR A 12 -11.44 22.68 -14.21
C TYR A 12 -12.94 22.93 -14.40
N GLU A 13 -13.38 24.21 -14.38
CA GLU A 13 -14.76 24.58 -14.71
C GLU A 13 -15.12 24.27 -16.16
N HIS A 14 -14.23 24.47 -17.11
CA HIS A 14 -14.43 24.09 -18.53
C HIS A 14 -14.48 22.58 -18.72
N LEU A 15 -13.72 21.81 -17.96
CA LEU A 15 -13.78 20.34 -17.94
C LEU A 15 -15.15 19.86 -17.42
N ILE A 16 -15.68 20.51 -16.40
CA ILE A 16 -17.01 20.19 -15.87
C ILE A 16 -18.13 20.63 -16.83
N THR A 17 -17.97 21.74 -17.54
CA THR A 17 -19.05 22.33 -18.37
C THR A 17 -19.03 21.92 -19.82
N GLY A 18 -17.94 21.45 -20.39
CA GLY A 18 -17.79 21.29 -21.83
C GLY A 18 -17.41 19.91 -22.37
N SER A 19 -17.32 18.87 -21.56
CA SER A 19 -16.78 17.59 -22.02
C SER A 19 -17.73 16.39 -21.84
N LYS A 20 -17.37 15.29 -22.51
CA LYS A 20 -17.96 13.96 -22.38
C LYS A 20 -18.13 13.52 -20.90
N LEU A 21 -17.27 14.08 -20.01
CA LEU A 21 -17.32 13.88 -18.55
C LEU A 21 -18.63 14.40 -17.94
N VAL A 22 -19.18 15.52 -18.43
CA VAL A 22 -20.49 16.04 -17.96
C VAL A 22 -21.61 15.12 -18.41
N ALA A 23 -21.53 14.57 -19.63
CA ALA A 23 -22.50 13.60 -20.09
C ALA A 23 -22.43 12.32 -19.25
N ASP A 24 -21.23 11.85 -18.89
CA ASP A 24 -21.00 10.68 -18.05
C ASP A 24 -21.42 10.91 -16.59
N ILE A 25 -21.13 12.08 -16.02
CA ILE A 25 -21.62 12.48 -14.70
C ILE A 25 -23.13 12.61 -14.68
N ASN A 26 -23.73 13.21 -15.69
CA ASN A 26 -25.18 13.32 -15.79
C ASN A 26 -25.84 11.96 -15.99
N SER A 27 -25.27 11.09 -16.80
CA SER A 27 -25.78 9.72 -16.98
C SER A 27 -25.66 8.91 -15.70
N THR A 28 -24.57 9.06 -14.96
CA THR A 28 -24.35 8.41 -13.66
C THR A 28 -25.28 8.99 -12.59
N ALA A 29 -25.48 10.30 -12.57
CA ALA A 29 -26.44 10.94 -11.67
C ALA A 29 -27.89 10.53 -11.96
N LEU A 30 -28.27 10.40 -13.23
CA LEU A 30 -29.59 9.91 -13.63
C LEU A 30 -29.78 8.44 -13.24
N LYS A 31 -28.76 7.58 -13.43
CA LYS A 31 -28.78 6.19 -12.93
C LYS A 31 -28.89 6.13 -11.41
N LEU A 32 -28.21 7.01 -10.68
CA LEU A 32 -28.27 7.10 -9.23
C LEU A 32 -29.67 7.54 -8.76
N VAL A 33 -30.29 8.51 -9.43
CA VAL A 33 -31.64 8.99 -9.16
C VAL A 33 -32.67 7.90 -9.42
N ASP A 34 -32.50 7.11 -10.48
CA ASP A 34 -33.37 5.97 -10.81
C ASP A 34 -33.25 4.85 -9.75
N VAL A 35 -32.02 4.52 -9.34
CA VAL A 35 -31.75 3.55 -8.27
C VAL A 35 -32.33 4.00 -6.92
N LEU A 36 -32.15 5.27 -6.57
CA LEU A 36 -32.69 5.85 -5.33
C LEU A 36 -34.22 5.93 -5.38
N GLY A 37 -34.78 6.24 -6.56
CA GLY A 37 -36.23 6.27 -6.78
C GLY A 37 -36.84 4.87 -6.64
N LYS A 38 -36.20 3.85 -7.19
CA LYS A 38 -36.64 2.44 -7.05
C LYS A 38 -36.51 1.95 -5.60
N ALA A 39 -35.43 2.30 -4.90
CA ALA A 39 -35.25 1.98 -3.49
C ALA A 39 -36.31 2.64 -2.59
N ALA A 40 -36.64 3.90 -2.88
CA ALA A 40 -37.72 4.64 -2.15
C ALA A 40 -39.13 4.03 -2.39
N LEU A 41 -39.33 3.38 -3.53
CA LEU A 41 -40.58 2.70 -3.88
C LEU A 41 -40.63 1.25 -3.41
N GLY A 42 -39.56 0.75 -2.75
CA GLY A 42 -39.49 -0.63 -2.25
C GLY A 42 -39.42 -1.70 -3.35
N ILE A 43 -39.05 -1.33 -4.57
CA ILE A 43 -38.83 -2.23 -5.70
C ILE A 43 -37.47 -2.86 -5.56
N GLN A 44 -37.39 -4.10 -5.12
CA GLN A 44 -36.14 -4.88 -5.16
C GLN A 44 -35.99 -5.48 -6.56
N ASP A 45 -35.11 -4.90 -7.34
CA ASP A 45 -34.68 -5.44 -8.64
C ASP A 45 -33.42 -6.28 -8.42
N ASP A 46 -33.58 -7.59 -8.27
CA ASP A 46 -32.43 -8.52 -8.16
C ASP A 46 -31.54 -8.51 -9.42
N GLU A 47 -32.07 -8.07 -10.57
CA GLU A 47 -31.31 -7.88 -11.80
C GLU A 47 -30.42 -6.62 -11.79
N ALA A 48 -30.78 -5.58 -11.02
CA ALA A 48 -30.00 -4.35 -10.96
C ALA A 48 -28.69 -4.51 -10.17
N GLN A 49 -28.66 -5.39 -9.18
CA GLN A 49 -27.43 -5.70 -8.44
C GLN A 49 -26.44 -6.51 -9.28
N ASN A 50 -26.93 -7.41 -10.14
CA ASN A 50 -26.05 -8.17 -11.04
C ASN A 50 -25.53 -7.31 -12.20
N LYS A 51 -26.35 -6.41 -12.76
CA LYS A 51 -25.88 -5.49 -13.81
C LYS A 51 -24.93 -4.41 -13.31
N ALA A 52 -25.11 -3.87 -12.13
CA ALA A 52 -24.18 -2.90 -11.56
C ALA A 52 -22.83 -3.52 -11.20
N ALA A 53 -22.77 -4.81 -10.92
CA ALA A 53 -21.53 -5.55 -10.75
C ALA A 53 -20.85 -5.87 -12.10
N ASP A 54 -21.63 -6.16 -13.14
CA ASP A 54 -21.13 -6.43 -14.49
C ASP A 54 -20.71 -5.14 -15.24
N ASP A 55 -21.42 -4.03 -15.11
CA ASP A 55 -21.04 -2.74 -15.73
C ASP A 55 -19.77 -2.11 -15.12
N LEU A 56 -19.33 -2.55 -13.94
CA LEU A 56 -18.03 -2.21 -13.37
C LEU A 56 -16.90 -3.15 -13.84
N SER A 57 -17.25 -4.23 -14.54
CA SER A 57 -16.30 -5.22 -15.06
C SER A 57 -15.94 -5.02 -16.54
N ASP A 58 -16.66 -4.17 -17.29
CA ASP A 58 -16.40 -3.89 -18.71
C ASP A 58 -15.37 -2.76 -18.93
N GLY A 59 -14.33 -2.76 -18.15
CA GLY A 59 -13.10 -1.98 -18.39
C GLY A 59 -11.98 -2.90 -18.83
N GLU A 60 -11.91 -3.13 -20.15
CA GLU A 60 -10.77 -3.74 -20.85
C GLU A 60 -10.37 -5.15 -20.39
N ASP A 61 -10.89 -6.15 -21.07
CA ASP A 61 -10.17 -7.39 -21.36
C ASP A 61 -8.84 -7.07 -22.09
N THR A 62 -7.87 -6.53 -21.35
CA THR A 62 -6.49 -6.73 -21.76
C THR A 62 -6.25 -8.21 -21.52
N ALA A 63 -6.05 -8.96 -22.59
CA ALA A 63 -5.67 -10.35 -22.57
C ALA A 63 -4.60 -10.55 -21.47
N GLU A 64 -5.03 -10.99 -20.30
CA GLU A 64 -4.12 -11.65 -19.38
C GLU A 64 -3.56 -12.80 -20.22
N GLU A 65 -2.25 -12.87 -20.36
CA GLU A 65 -1.59 -14.11 -20.73
C GLU A 65 -1.94 -15.08 -19.60
N GLY A 66 -3.15 -15.61 -19.64
CA GLY A 66 -3.63 -16.62 -18.73
C GLY A 66 -2.70 -17.79 -18.87
N MET A 67 -2.12 -18.25 -17.76
CA MET A 67 -1.46 -19.56 -17.76
C MET A 67 -2.46 -20.54 -18.35
N ASP A 68 -1.98 -21.36 -19.27
CA ASP A 68 -2.76 -22.42 -19.90
C ASP A 68 -3.45 -23.26 -18.81
N GLU A 69 -4.78 -23.28 -18.79
CA GLU A 69 -5.56 -24.04 -17.81
C GLU A 69 -5.22 -25.53 -17.83
N SER A 70 -4.69 -26.04 -18.96
CA SER A 70 -4.22 -27.43 -19.09
C SER A 70 -2.99 -27.73 -18.21
N ALA A 71 -2.30 -26.69 -17.73
CA ALA A 71 -1.14 -26.84 -16.84
C ALA A 71 -1.52 -27.09 -15.36
N TYR A 72 -2.81 -26.96 -14.99
CA TYR A 72 -3.25 -27.12 -13.61
C TYR A 72 -3.68 -28.54 -13.29
N ASP A 73 -3.03 -29.15 -12.31
CA ASP A 73 -3.55 -30.34 -11.65
C ASP A 73 -4.46 -29.94 -10.49
N TYR A 74 -5.75 -29.76 -10.78
CA TYR A 74 -6.74 -29.34 -9.80
C TYR A 74 -6.87 -30.33 -8.64
N ALA A 75 -6.72 -31.63 -8.87
CA ALA A 75 -6.79 -32.63 -7.81
C ALA A 75 -5.60 -32.51 -6.84
N LEU A 76 -4.42 -32.24 -7.36
CA LEU A 76 -3.24 -31.99 -6.55
C LEU A 76 -3.40 -30.71 -5.72
N VAL A 77 -3.86 -29.61 -6.36
CA VAL A 77 -4.09 -28.32 -5.67
C VAL A 77 -5.09 -28.47 -4.53
N GLU A 78 -6.23 -29.10 -4.75
CA GLU A 78 -7.22 -29.35 -3.71
C GLU A 78 -6.65 -30.21 -2.57
N SER A 79 -5.89 -31.24 -2.87
CA SER A 79 -5.24 -32.11 -1.88
C SER A 79 -4.20 -31.36 -1.03
N GLU A 80 -3.36 -30.58 -1.68
CA GLU A 80 -2.26 -29.86 -1.00
C GLU A 80 -2.76 -28.71 -0.13
N LEU A 81 -3.78 -27.98 -0.58
CA LEU A 81 -4.29 -26.83 0.18
C LEU A 81 -5.23 -27.21 1.32
N ALA A 82 -5.95 -28.33 1.24
CA ALA A 82 -6.86 -28.82 2.29
C ALA A 82 -6.19 -29.02 3.66
N ASN A 83 -4.90 -29.30 3.69
CA ASN A 83 -4.13 -29.51 4.92
C ASN A 83 -3.15 -28.36 5.22
N SER A 84 -3.26 -27.23 4.55
CA SER A 84 -2.24 -26.17 4.60
C SER A 84 -2.03 -25.62 6.01
N MET A 85 -3.10 -25.30 6.74
CA MET A 85 -3.01 -24.72 8.09
C MET A 85 -2.26 -25.64 9.07
N LYS A 86 -2.57 -26.94 9.06
CA LYS A 86 -1.89 -27.90 9.91
C LYS A 86 -0.41 -28.01 9.54
N GLN A 87 -0.08 -28.11 8.25
CA GLN A 87 1.30 -28.14 7.77
C GLN A 87 2.09 -26.90 8.21
N ILE A 88 1.48 -25.73 8.16
CA ILE A 88 2.12 -24.49 8.59
C ILE A 88 2.38 -24.47 10.09
N LEU A 89 1.40 -24.88 10.90
CA LEU A 89 1.55 -24.95 12.35
C LEU A 89 2.62 -25.95 12.76
N ASP A 90 2.64 -27.13 12.14
CA ASP A 90 3.68 -28.14 12.35
C ASP A 90 5.07 -27.61 11.94
N TYR A 91 5.16 -26.92 10.81
CA TYR A 91 6.41 -26.33 10.30
C TYR A 91 6.91 -25.20 11.21
N SER A 92 6.01 -24.45 11.83
CA SER A 92 6.35 -23.36 12.74
C SER A 92 7.01 -23.82 14.04
N GLN A 93 6.88 -25.11 14.39
CA GLN A 93 7.40 -25.70 15.62
C GLN A 93 6.94 -24.99 16.91
N ILE A 94 5.76 -24.37 16.89
CA ILE A 94 5.14 -23.84 18.11
C ILE A 94 4.64 -24.98 19.00
N ASP A 95 4.43 -24.69 20.28
CA ASP A 95 3.87 -25.67 21.22
C ASP A 95 2.47 -26.12 20.76
N GLU A 96 2.18 -27.41 20.93
CA GLU A 96 0.89 -28.02 20.57
C GLU A 96 -0.31 -27.29 21.22
N LYS A 97 -0.14 -26.77 22.44
CA LYS A 97 -1.16 -25.99 23.12
C LYS A 97 -1.40 -24.65 22.43
N GLU A 98 -0.34 -23.99 21.97
CA GLU A 98 -0.44 -22.73 21.23
C GLU A 98 -1.06 -22.96 19.85
N ALA A 99 -0.66 -24.03 19.16
CA ALA A 99 -1.26 -24.40 17.87
C ALA A 99 -2.77 -24.67 18.01
N SER A 100 -3.15 -25.45 19.04
CA SER A 100 -4.56 -25.76 19.32
C SER A 100 -5.34 -24.50 19.68
N ARG A 101 -4.76 -23.63 20.50
CA ARG A 101 -5.38 -22.35 20.88
C ARG A 101 -5.59 -21.47 19.65
N PHE A 102 -4.60 -21.33 18.79
CA PHE A 102 -4.70 -20.55 17.57
C PHE A 102 -5.81 -21.07 16.65
N THR A 103 -5.83 -22.40 16.41
CA THR A 103 -6.87 -23.04 15.61
C THR A 103 -8.26 -22.81 16.17
N LEU A 104 -8.41 -22.90 17.49
CA LEU A 104 -9.69 -22.62 18.17
C LEU A 104 -10.13 -21.16 17.97
N MET A 105 -9.22 -20.20 18.19
CA MET A 105 -9.52 -18.78 18.01
C MET A 105 -9.91 -18.44 16.56
N VAL A 106 -9.20 -19.01 15.58
CA VAL A 106 -9.55 -18.83 14.15
C VAL A 106 -10.91 -19.43 13.86
N SER A 107 -11.18 -20.65 14.34
CA SER A 107 -12.49 -21.30 14.18
C SER A 107 -13.62 -20.48 14.81
N GLN A 108 -13.42 -19.96 16.01
CA GLN A 108 -14.39 -19.06 16.67
C GLN A 108 -14.67 -17.82 15.81
N TYR A 109 -13.61 -17.17 15.33
CA TYR A 109 -13.74 -15.99 14.51
C TYR A 109 -14.47 -16.27 13.18
N MET A 110 -14.14 -17.37 12.51
CA MET A 110 -14.73 -17.75 11.24
C MET A 110 -16.22 -18.12 11.37
N ASN A 111 -16.63 -18.62 12.53
CA ASN A 111 -18.01 -19.00 12.81
C ASN A 111 -18.88 -17.87 13.38
N LEU A 112 -18.33 -16.68 13.61
CA LEU A 112 -19.12 -15.53 14.06
C LEU A 112 -20.18 -15.18 13.00
N PRO A 113 -21.45 -15.02 13.39
CA PRO A 113 -22.52 -14.64 12.46
C PRO A 113 -22.33 -13.21 11.96
N ASP A 114 -21.86 -12.31 12.82
CA ASP A 114 -21.47 -10.95 12.50
C ASP A 114 -20.07 -10.68 13.03
N ARG A 115 -19.20 -10.22 12.14
CA ARG A 115 -17.81 -9.85 12.46
C ARG A 115 -17.71 -8.34 12.65
N ASN A 116 -18.65 -7.76 13.39
CA ASN A 116 -18.70 -6.33 13.62
C ASN A 116 -17.52 -5.87 14.48
N THR A 117 -16.69 -5.01 13.92
CA THR A 117 -15.50 -4.48 14.58
C THR A 117 -15.79 -3.47 15.69
N SER A 118 -17.03 -3.05 15.87
CA SER A 118 -17.45 -2.25 17.02
C SER A 118 -17.64 -3.08 18.30
N ASP A 119 -17.81 -4.40 18.16
CA ASP A 119 -17.85 -5.32 19.29
C ASP A 119 -16.47 -5.52 19.90
N ASN A 120 -16.36 -5.29 21.20
CA ASN A 120 -15.10 -5.39 21.93
C ASN A 120 -14.55 -6.84 21.99
N ASP A 121 -15.42 -7.83 22.06
CA ASP A 121 -15.00 -9.24 22.09
C ASP A 121 -14.45 -9.68 20.73
N VAL A 122 -15.09 -9.25 19.63
CA VAL A 122 -14.57 -9.46 18.27
C VAL A 122 -13.22 -8.77 18.09
N ARG A 123 -13.08 -7.54 18.57
CA ARG A 123 -11.80 -6.80 18.50
C ARG A 123 -10.70 -7.48 19.29
N LYS A 124 -11.02 -7.97 20.49
CA LYS A 124 -10.06 -8.69 21.33
C LYS A 124 -9.63 -9.99 20.66
N LEU A 125 -10.60 -10.79 20.18
CA LEU A 125 -10.32 -12.05 19.49
C LEU A 125 -9.41 -11.83 18.28
N ARG A 126 -9.69 -10.81 17.47
CA ARG A 126 -8.85 -10.44 16.31
C ARG A 126 -7.43 -10.04 16.74
N LYS A 127 -7.29 -9.27 17.80
CA LYS A 127 -5.99 -8.89 18.34
C LYS A 127 -5.20 -10.11 18.80
N ASP A 128 -5.83 -11.01 19.56
CA ASP A 128 -5.19 -12.22 20.07
C ASP A 128 -4.75 -13.15 18.92
N ILE A 129 -5.59 -13.29 17.86
CA ILE A 129 -5.22 -14.03 16.66
C ILE A 129 -4.02 -13.36 15.97
N ALA A 130 -4.02 -12.04 15.82
CA ALA A 130 -2.93 -11.32 15.15
C ALA A 130 -1.60 -11.49 15.90
N GLU A 131 -1.59 -11.36 17.20
CA GLU A 131 -0.38 -11.52 18.01
C GLU A 131 0.21 -12.93 17.87
N GLN A 132 -0.63 -13.95 17.89
CA GLN A 132 -0.17 -15.33 17.71
C GLN A 132 0.24 -15.63 16.28
N PHE A 133 -0.45 -15.04 15.28
CA PHE A 133 -0.04 -15.15 13.90
C PHE A 133 1.36 -14.58 13.66
N TYR A 134 1.73 -13.47 14.28
CA TYR A 134 3.06 -12.89 14.15
C TYR A 134 4.15 -13.85 14.61
N GLN A 135 3.92 -14.51 15.74
CA GLN A 135 4.85 -15.51 16.23
C GLN A 135 4.97 -16.70 15.29
N ILE A 136 3.84 -17.19 14.77
CA ILE A 136 3.83 -18.30 13.78
C ILE A 136 4.60 -17.87 12.53
N TYR A 137 4.33 -16.68 12.00
CA TYR A 137 4.98 -16.18 10.81
C TYR A 137 6.51 -16.04 11.00
N GLU A 138 6.92 -15.46 12.13
CA GLU A 138 8.34 -15.31 12.47
C GLU A 138 9.05 -16.67 12.50
N ASN A 139 8.47 -17.65 13.19
CA ASN A 139 9.03 -18.99 13.28
C ASN A 139 9.14 -19.65 11.91
N VAL A 140 8.06 -19.63 11.12
CA VAL A 140 8.05 -20.19 9.76
C VAL A 140 9.12 -19.52 8.89
N PHE A 141 9.22 -18.19 8.94
CA PHE A 141 10.22 -17.45 8.19
C PHE A 141 11.65 -17.87 8.59
N LEU A 142 11.96 -17.88 9.88
CA LEU A 142 13.30 -18.23 10.37
C LEU A 142 13.68 -19.69 10.04
N HIS A 143 12.72 -20.61 10.11
CA HIS A 143 12.94 -22.00 9.69
C HIS A 143 13.16 -22.11 8.18
N SER A 144 12.41 -21.35 7.38
CA SER A 144 12.54 -21.32 5.92
C SER A 144 13.92 -20.89 5.43
N LEU A 145 14.65 -20.09 6.21
CA LEU A 145 16.01 -19.66 5.88
C LEU A 145 17.04 -20.81 5.88
N LYS A 146 16.73 -21.90 6.58
CA LYS A 146 17.59 -23.08 6.71
C LYS A 146 17.15 -24.21 5.77
N ASP A 147 16.00 -24.07 5.16
CA ASP A 147 15.40 -25.09 4.31
C ASP A 147 15.72 -24.81 2.84
N THR A 148 16.21 -25.84 2.15
CA THR A 148 16.57 -25.72 0.72
C THR A 148 15.41 -26.02 -0.22
N SER A 149 14.32 -26.61 0.30
CA SER A 149 13.14 -26.99 -0.48
C SER A 149 11.90 -26.83 0.37
N LEU A 150 11.25 -25.67 0.23
CA LEU A 150 10.00 -25.40 0.93
C LEU A 150 8.84 -26.15 0.25
N SER A 151 7.92 -26.66 1.07
CA SER A 151 6.65 -27.14 0.54
C SER A 151 5.85 -25.97 -0.03
N ARG A 152 5.00 -26.26 -1.01
CA ARG A 152 4.20 -25.20 -1.64
C ARG A 152 3.29 -24.48 -0.64
N ALA A 153 2.74 -25.22 0.33
CA ALA A 153 1.95 -24.62 1.40
C ALA A 153 2.74 -23.58 2.22
N VAL A 154 4.00 -23.88 2.56
CA VAL A 154 4.88 -22.95 3.28
C VAL A 154 5.22 -21.73 2.42
N GLU A 155 5.52 -21.92 1.14
CA GLU A 155 5.76 -20.78 0.23
C GLU A 155 4.56 -19.85 0.12
N LEU A 156 3.36 -20.42 -0.05
CA LEU A 156 2.12 -19.63 -0.12
C LEU A 156 1.86 -18.89 1.18
N PHE A 157 2.05 -19.56 2.31
CA PHE A 157 1.90 -18.92 3.61
C PHE A 157 2.86 -17.74 3.80
N LEU A 158 4.13 -17.92 3.46
CA LEU A 158 5.14 -16.87 3.58
C LEU A 158 4.83 -15.64 2.70
N ASN A 159 4.22 -15.85 1.54
CA ASN A 159 3.87 -14.76 0.62
C ASN A 159 2.49 -14.16 0.90
N PHE A 160 1.51 -14.95 1.31
CA PHE A 160 0.10 -14.57 1.34
C PHE A 160 -0.62 -14.85 2.67
N GLY A 161 0.05 -15.47 3.64
CA GLY A 161 -0.57 -15.87 4.90
C GLY A 161 -1.42 -17.14 4.78
N PHE A 162 -2.31 -17.36 5.75
CA PHE A 162 -3.25 -18.48 5.69
C PHE A 162 -4.34 -18.22 4.65
N MET A 163 -4.61 -19.22 3.82
CA MET A 163 -5.65 -19.19 2.80
C MET A 163 -6.90 -19.92 3.25
N ASP A 164 -8.06 -19.33 3.00
CA ASP A 164 -9.34 -20.02 3.14
C ASP A 164 -9.77 -20.52 1.75
N GLU A 165 -9.73 -21.82 1.56
CA GLU A 165 -10.06 -22.47 0.30
C GLU A 165 -11.51 -22.17 -0.16
N LYS A 166 -12.41 -21.90 0.80
CA LYS A 166 -13.79 -21.56 0.51
C LYS A 166 -13.97 -20.19 -0.14
N GLU A 167 -12.94 -19.37 -0.07
CA GLU A 167 -12.92 -18.04 -0.68
C GLU A 167 -12.55 -18.06 -2.16
N PHE A 168 -12.11 -19.23 -2.68
CA PHE A 168 -11.66 -19.40 -4.05
C PHE A 168 -12.45 -20.51 -4.74
N ASP A 169 -12.70 -20.34 -6.03
CA ASP A 169 -13.08 -21.44 -6.89
C ASP A 169 -11.87 -22.28 -7.29
N LYS A 170 -12.08 -23.41 -7.98
CA LYS A 170 -11.00 -24.31 -8.39
C LYS A 170 -9.93 -23.63 -9.23
N LYS A 171 -10.32 -22.73 -10.13
CA LYS A 171 -9.38 -22.00 -10.97
C LYS A 171 -8.55 -21.02 -10.14
N GLY A 172 -9.18 -20.23 -9.27
CA GLY A 172 -8.48 -19.30 -8.40
C GLY A 172 -7.53 -19.99 -7.42
N LEU A 173 -7.89 -21.16 -6.89
CA LEU A 173 -6.99 -21.97 -6.07
C LEU A 173 -5.77 -22.45 -6.88
N ALA A 174 -5.98 -22.89 -8.11
CA ALA A 174 -4.89 -23.31 -8.99
C ALA A 174 -3.99 -22.13 -9.36
N GLU A 175 -4.54 -21.00 -9.73
CA GLU A 175 -3.76 -19.78 -10.00
C GLU A 175 -2.91 -19.37 -8.79
N LEU A 176 -3.49 -19.42 -7.57
CA LEU A 176 -2.78 -19.14 -6.34
C LEU A 176 -1.69 -20.17 -6.05
N TYR A 177 -2.00 -21.47 -6.21
CA TYR A 177 -1.08 -22.56 -5.98
C TYR A 177 0.13 -22.52 -6.94
N TYR A 178 -0.12 -22.26 -8.23
CA TYR A 178 0.92 -22.15 -9.25
C TYR A 178 1.52 -20.75 -9.35
N PHE A 179 1.05 -19.81 -8.55
CA PHE A 179 1.63 -18.48 -8.52
C PHE A 179 3.11 -18.52 -8.21
N LYS A 180 3.89 -17.94 -9.09
CA LYS A 180 5.31 -17.69 -8.87
C LYS A 180 5.47 -16.21 -8.64
N PRO A 181 6.00 -15.79 -7.48
CA PRO A 181 6.31 -14.38 -7.24
C PRO A 181 7.56 -13.99 -8.06
N ASP A 182 7.54 -14.25 -9.37
CA ASP A 182 8.53 -13.71 -10.28
C ASP A 182 8.15 -12.26 -10.58
N LEU A 183 8.66 -11.39 -9.76
CA LEU A 183 8.50 -9.96 -9.86
C LEU A 183 9.64 -9.34 -10.67
N SER A 184 10.36 -10.17 -11.45
CA SER A 184 11.37 -9.75 -12.40
C SER A 184 10.73 -9.11 -13.66
N GLY A 185 11.51 -8.34 -14.38
CA GLY A 185 11.08 -7.75 -15.66
C GLY A 185 10.40 -6.39 -15.56
N THR A 186 10.39 -5.76 -14.40
CA THR A 186 10.01 -4.35 -14.23
C THR A 186 11.22 -3.53 -13.79
N GLU A 187 11.20 -2.21 -14.03
CA GLU A 187 12.19 -1.30 -13.47
C GLU A 187 12.03 -1.12 -11.96
N PHE A 188 10.85 -1.46 -11.41
CA PHE A 188 10.57 -1.36 -9.98
C PHE A 188 10.98 -2.63 -9.26
N SER A 189 11.49 -2.46 -8.03
CA SER A 189 11.66 -3.57 -7.10
C SER A 189 10.34 -3.84 -6.40
N ILE A 190 9.72 -4.97 -6.69
CA ILE A 190 8.45 -5.38 -6.11
C ILE A 190 8.69 -6.65 -5.27
N TYR A 191 8.30 -6.59 -4.02
CA TYR A 191 8.49 -7.66 -3.04
C TYR A 191 7.15 -8.12 -2.49
N THR A 192 6.98 -9.42 -2.31
CA THR A 192 6.07 -9.92 -1.28
C THR A 192 6.70 -9.67 0.10
N VAL A 193 5.93 -9.81 1.18
CA VAL A 193 6.50 -9.69 2.53
C VAL A 193 7.66 -10.67 2.74
N TYR A 194 7.53 -11.90 2.23
CA TYR A 194 8.62 -12.89 2.30
C TYR A 194 9.87 -12.44 1.56
N GLY A 195 9.72 -11.97 0.33
CA GLY A 195 10.84 -11.46 -0.48
C GLY A 195 11.51 -10.24 0.17
N TRP A 196 10.74 -9.36 0.78
CA TRP A 196 11.24 -8.19 1.50
C TRP A 196 12.07 -8.58 2.73
N LEU A 197 11.55 -9.46 3.58
CA LEU A 197 12.26 -9.93 4.76
C LEU A 197 13.53 -10.70 4.39
N LYS A 198 13.49 -11.46 3.29
CA LYS A 198 14.67 -12.15 2.76
C LYS A 198 15.72 -11.15 2.27
N ALA A 199 15.33 -10.06 1.61
CA ALA A 199 16.25 -9.01 1.20
C ALA A 199 16.94 -8.31 2.40
N ILE A 200 16.23 -8.16 3.52
CA ILE A 200 16.81 -7.65 4.77
C ILE A 200 17.78 -8.67 5.36
N TYR A 201 17.39 -9.95 5.44
CA TYR A 201 18.25 -11.00 5.96
C TYR A 201 19.56 -11.14 5.15
N GLU A 202 19.49 -10.98 3.84
CA GLU A 202 20.64 -10.99 2.94
C GLU A 202 21.46 -9.67 2.96
N GLY A 203 21.05 -8.68 3.73
CA GLY A 203 21.71 -7.37 3.81
C GLY A 203 21.53 -6.49 2.57
N LYS A 204 20.61 -6.84 1.67
CA LYS A 204 20.30 -6.04 0.46
C LYS A 204 19.42 -4.83 0.78
N ARG A 205 18.71 -4.88 1.87
CA ARG A 205 17.86 -3.80 2.38
C ARG A 205 18.03 -3.65 3.89
N GLU A 206 17.84 -2.44 4.37
CA GLU A 206 17.80 -2.16 5.82
C GLU A 206 16.36 -2.23 6.34
N PRO A 207 16.14 -2.56 7.61
CA PRO A 207 14.82 -2.52 8.22
C PRO A 207 14.17 -1.14 8.14
N SER A 208 12.85 -1.11 8.15
CA SER A 208 12.08 0.12 8.19
C SER A 208 12.17 0.78 9.56
N LYS A 209 11.91 2.08 9.63
CA LYS A 209 11.71 2.76 10.90
C LYS A 209 10.45 2.25 11.59
N ASP A 210 10.46 2.27 12.90
CA ASP A 210 9.31 1.94 13.72
C ASP A 210 8.24 3.06 13.72
N GLU A 211 7.17 2.86 14.48
CA GLU A 211 6.08 3.84 14.62
C GLU A 211 6.49 5.16 15.30
N PHE A 212 7.66 5.18 15.98
CA PHE A 212 8.25 6.35 16.59
C PHE A 212 9.37 6.97 15.76
N ASP A 213 9.45 6.59 14.49
CA ASP A 213 10.43 7.09 13.52
C ASP A 213 11.89 6.71 13.85
N GLN A 214 12.07 5.58 14.57
CA GLN A 214 13.38 5.07 14.99
C GLN A 214 13.84 3.95 14.08
N ASP A 215 15.07 4.07 13.60
CA ASP A 215 15.70 2.99 12.83
C ASP A 215 16.24 1.88 13.76
N TYR A 216 16.62 0.75 13.17
CA TYR A 216 17.15 -0.39 13.92
C TYR A 216 18.39 -0.03 14.75
N LYS A 217 19.24 0.83 14.24
CA LYS A 217 20.45 1.28 14.92
C LYS A 217 20.13 2.11 16.17
N GLU A 218 19.12 2.96 16.10
CA GLU A 218 18.64 3.73 17.25
C GLU A 218 18.02 2.83 18.30
N ASN A 219 17.30 1.80 17.86
CA ASN A 219 16.75 0.80 18.76
C ASN A 219 17.86 0.03 19.51
N VAL A 220 18.89 -0.44 18.79
CA VAL A 220 20.05 -1.10 19.42
C VAL A 220 20.77 -0.18 20.43
N ARG A 221 20.89 1.11 20.11
CA ARG A 221 21.47 2.08 21.07
C ARG A 221 20.65 2.24 22.34
N LYS A 222 19.31 2.20 22.23
CA LYS A 222 18.42 2.23 23.39
C LYS A 222 18.56 0.98 24.25
N GLU A 223 18.57 -0.21 23.60
CA GLU A 223 18.82 -1.48 24.29
C GLU A 223 20.16 -1.46 25.02
N LYS A 224 21.21 -0.94 24.36
CA LYS A 224 22.51 -0.75 25.00
C LYS A 224 22.44 0.14 26.22
N ALA A 225 21.74 1.25 26.16
CA ALA A 225 21.60 2.18 27.28
C ALA A 225 20.79 1.58 28.45
N MET A 226 19.71 0.84 28.14
CA MET A 226 18.86 0.20 29.14
C MET A 226 19.54 -0.98 29.84
N HIS A 227 20.30 -1.78 29.10
CA HIS A 227 20.90 -3.02 29.60
C HIS A 227 22.42 -2.93 29.82
N HIS A 228 23.00 -1.74 29.71
CA HIS A 228 24.43 -1.48 29.89
C HIS A 228 25.35 -2.38 29.05
N LEU A 229 24.95 -2.64 27.79
CA LEU A 229 25.68 -3.51 26.90
C LEU A 229 27.06 -2.97 26.54
N SER A 230 28.03 -3.85 26.39
CA SER A 230 29.36 -3.53 25.93
C SER A 230 29.38 -3.12 24.43
N ALA A 231 30.46 -2.48 23.99
CA ALA A 231 30.62 -2.13 22.58
C ALA A 231 30.65 -3.37 21.66
N ALA A 232 31.16 -4.49 22.15
CA ALA A 232 31.20 -5.75 21.41
C ALA A 232 29.77 -6.33 21.21
N GLU A 233 28.94 -6.30 22.24
CA GLU A 233 27.55 -6.73 22.18
C GLU A 233 26.72 -5.82 21.25
N GLU A 234 26.91 -4.50 21.32
CA GLU A 234 26.29 -3.55 20.38
C GLU A 234 26.66 -3.90 18.93
N THR A 235 27.95 -4.13 18.65
CA THR A 235 28.41 -4.47 17.30
C THR A 235 27.78 -5.79 16.83
N LYS A 236 27.69 -6.78 17.71
CA LYS A 236 27.06 -8.06 17.41
C LYS A 236 25.57 -7.87 17.07
N MET A 237 24.83 -7.10 17.87
CA MET A 237 23.43 -6.81 17.60
C MET A 237 23.23 -6.06 16.27
N LEU A 238 24.06 -5.07 15.98
CA LEU A 238 24.00 -4.31 14.71
C LEU A 238 24.27 -5.19 13.47
N SER A 239 25.03 -6.27 13.61
CA SER A 239 25.31 -7.21 12.54
C SER A 239 24.37 -8.41 12.49
N ASP A 240 23.48 -8.56 13.47
CA ASP A 240 22.54 -9.70 13.57
C ASP A 240 21.40 -9.54 12.58
N GLN A 241 21.46 -10.28 11.49
CA GLN A 241 20.44 -10.25 10.44
C GLN A 241 19.11 -10.83 10.92
N THR A 242 19.14 -11.80 11.82
CA THR A 242 17.91 -12.36 12.41
C THR A 242 17.19 -11.32 13.25
N ALA A 243 17.92 -10.61 14.12
CA ALA A 243 17.33 -9.54 14.92
C ALA A 243 16.79 -8.38 14.05
N LYS A 244 17.44 -8.05 12.94
CA LYS A 244 16.94 -7.09 11.95
C LYS A 244 15.61 -7.53 11.35
N VAL A 245 15.50 -8.79 10.96
CA VAL A 245 14.26 -9.35 10.42
C VAL A 245 13.15 -9.35 11.46
N GLN A 246 13.44 -9.74 12.69
CA GLN A 246 12.46 -9.72 13.79
C GLN A 246 11.95 -8.29 14.06
N PHE A 247 12.84 -7.31 14.04
CA PHE A 247 12.45 -5.89 14.15
C PHE A 247 11.54 -5.48 12.99
N GLU A 248 11.88 -5.84 11.76
CA GLU A 248 11.07 -5.51 10.59
C GLU A 248 9.70 -6.18 10.61
N ILE A 249 9.62 -7.46 10.98
CA ILE A 249 8.33 -8.17 11.10
C ILE A 249 7.38 -7.39 12.01
N ARG A 250 7.85 -6.97 13.19
CA ARG A 250 7.02 -6.20 14.13
C ARG A 250 6.53 -4.88 13.54
N ASN A 251 7.37 -4.21 12.74
CA ASN A 251 7.01 -2.93 12.13
C ASN A 251 6.04 -3.11 10.95
N MET A 252 6.30 -4.06 10.07
CA MET A 252 5.47 -4.28 8.89
C MET A 252 4.04 -4.65 9.27
N PHE A 253 3.88 -5.47 10.28
CA PHE A 253 2.56 -5.94 10.66
C PHE A 253 1.68 -4.87 11.30
N LYS A 254 2.27 -3.82 11.85
CA LYS A 254 1.55 -2.63 12.28
C LYS A 254 1.01 -1.78 11.11
N VAL A 255 1.66 -1.84 9.96
CA VAL A 255 1.24 -1.08 8.76
C VAL A 255 -0.06 -1.62 8.16
N ILE A 256 -0.36 -2.89 8.32
CA ILE A 256 -1.55 -3.53 7.75
C ILE A 256 -2.84 -2.80 8.10
N ASN A 257 -2.97 -2.31 9.32
CA ASN A 257 -4.15 -1.55 9.74
C ASN A 257 -4.38 -0.25 8.94
N ARG A 258 -3.36 0.25 8.26
CA ARG A 258 -3.44 1.45 7.40
C ARG A 258 -3.85 1.12 5.97
N LEU A 259 -3.73 -0.14 5.57
CA LEU A 259 -4.04 -0.60 4.20
C LEU A 259 -5.53 -0.83 3.99
N THR A 260 -6.31 -0.84 5.05
CA THR A 260 -7.75 -1.11 5.01
C THR A 260 -8.55 0.12 5.40
N THR A 261 -9.78 0.17 4.90
CA THR A 261 -10.69 1.28 5.17
C THR A 261 -11.62 0.91 6.31
N ASN A 262 -11.48 1.58 7.46
CA ASN A 262 -12.38 1.49 8.62
C ASN A 262 -12.46 0.11 9.29
N GLU A 263 -11.57 -0.82 8.97
CA GLU A 263 -11.60 -2.16 9.54
C GLU A 263 -10.24 -2.49 10.15
N ILE A 264 -10.26 -3.09 11.31
CA ILE A 264 -9.08 -3.73 11.88
C ILE A 264 -8.94 -5.05 11.13
N THR A 265 -8.13 -5.09 10.10
CA THR A 265 -7.85 -6.35 9.43
C THR A 265 -6.67 -7.04 10.07
N ILE A 266 -6.77 -8.32 10.08
CA ILE A 266 -5.68 -9.23 10.38
C ILE A 266 -5.08 -9.62 9.04
N PHE A 267 -3.77 -9.86 9.01
CA PHE A 267 -3.02 -10.14 7.86
C PHE A 267 -3.12 -11.50 7.23
N SER A 268 -4.23 -11.86 6.79
CA SER A 268 -4.43 -13.07 5.99
C SER A 268 -5.80 -13.01 5.36
N PRO A 269 -5.98 -13.46 4.13
CA PRO A 269 -7.30 -13.56 3.51
C PRO A 269 -8.31 -14.35 4.33
N ILE A 270 -7.87 -15.39 5.01
CA ILE A 270 -8.74 -16.21 5.89
C ILE A 270 -9.42 -15.43 7.01
N LEU A 271 -8.79 -14.34 7.45
CA LEU A 271 -9.24 -13.51 8.56
C LEU A 271 -9.96 -12.25 8.10
N THR A 272 -10.18 -12.11 6.81
CA THR A 272 -10.91 -10.98 6.23
C THR A 272 -12.41 -11.17 6.33
N GLN A 273 -13.16 -10.13 6.04
CA GLN A 273 -14.63 -10.22 6.04
C GLN A 273 -15.13 -10.98 4.82
N ARG A 274 -16.25 -11.72 4.99
CA ARG A 274 -16.91 -12.47 3.91
C ARG A 274 -17.31 -11.64 2.69
N LYS A 275 -17.39 -10.31 2.82
CA LYS A 275 -17.73 -9.41 1.71
C LYS A 275 -16.74 -9.46 0.53
N PHE A 276 -15.54 -9.94 0.76
CA PHE A 276 -14.49 -9.98 -0.25
C PHE A 276 -14.32 -11.33 -0.93
N SER A 277 -15.04 -12.37 -0.48
CA SER A 277 -14.83 -13.74 -0.91
C SER A 277 -14.92 -13.96 -2.41
N LYS A 278 -15.94 -13.40 -3.06
CA LYS A 278 -16.17 -13.61 -4.51
C LYS A 278 -15.21 -12.85 -5.43
N SER A 279 -14.49 -11.88 -4.93
CA SER A 279 -13.60 -11.01 -5.73
C SER A 279 -12.12 -11.10 -5.33
N ILE A 280 -11.77 -11.89 -4.32
CA ILE A 280 -10.39 -11.97 -3.80
C ILE A 280 -9.42 -12.37 -4.90
N GLN A 281 -9.71 -13.41 -5.66
CA GLN A 281 -8.82 -13.86 -6.74
C GLN A 281 -8.63 -12.80 -7.83
N LYS A 282 -9.66 -12.00 -8.16
CA LYS A 282 -9.56 -10.88 -9.11
C LYS A 282 -8.78 -9.69 -8.54
N SER A 283 -8.65 -9.61 -7.23
CA SER A 283 -7.95 -8.53 -6.53
C SER A 283 -6.45 -8.74 -6.43
N PHE A 284 -5.93 -9.83 -6.96
CA PHE A 284 -4.50 -10.10 -7.00
C PHE A 284 -3.74 -8.98 -7.74
N LEU A 285 -2.72 -8.45 -7.08
CA LEU A 285 -1.94 -7.35 -7.60
C LEU A 285 -0.73 -7.87 -8.39
N SER A 286 -0.83 -7.88 -9.72
CA SER A 286 0.28 -8.27 -10.56
C SER A 286 1.35 -7.18 -10.66
N ALA A 287 2.59 -7.60 -10.87
CA ALA A 287 3.71 -6.67 -11.08
C ALA A 287 3.48 -5.79 -12.33
N LYS A 288 2.86 -6.34 -13.37
CA LYS A 288 2.52 -5.62 -14.60
C LYS A 288 1.54 -4.48 -14.32
N LYS A 289 0.39 -4.77 -13.68
CA LYS A 289 -0.62 -3.75 -13.35
C LYS A 289 -0.02 -2.62 -12.49
N LEU A 290 0.79 -2.99 -11.49
CA LEU A 290 1.44 -2.03 -10.60
C LEU A 290 2.42 -1.13 -11.34
N SER A 291 3.27 -1.72 -12.20
CA SER A 291 4.28 -0.99 -12.96
C SER A 291 3.65 -0.07 -14.00
N GLU A 292 2.63 -0.52 -14.72
CA GLU A 292 1.93 0.28 -15.71
C GLU A 292 1.23 1.49 -15.08
N ALA A 293 0.53 1.29 -13.97
CA ALA A 293 -0.11 2.38 -13.24
C ALA A 293 0.91 3.40 -12.70
N MET A 294 2.05 2.93 -12.18
CA MET A 294 3.09 3.84 -11.70
C MET A 294 3.78 4.60 -12.84
N ARG A 295 4.03 3.96 -13.97
CA ARG A 295 4.56 4.63 -15.18
C ARG A 295 3.63 5.72 -15.70
N ALA A 296 2.31 5.50 -15.62
CA ALA A 296 1.35 6.52 -16.04
C ALA A 296 1.48 7.79 -15.19
N ILE A 297 1.65 7.65 -13.87
CA ILE A 297 1.89 8.78 -12.97
C ILE A 297 3.22 9.46 -13.29
N MET A 298 4.29 8.68 -13.50
CA MET A 298 5.62 9.21 -13.81
C MET A 298 5.69 9.90 -15.18
N LYS A 299 4.79 9.61 -16.10
CA LYS A 299 4.69 10.36 -17.37
C LYS A 299 4.21 11.79 -17.14
N VAL A 300 3.34 12.01 -16.15
CA VAL A 300 2.86 13.34 -15.77
C VAL A 300 3.88 14.02 -14.87
N ASP A 301 4.28 13.37 -13.79
CA ASP A 301 5.30 13.86 -12.86
C ASP A 301 6.65 13.18 -13.12
N TYR A 302 7.31 13.57 -14.22
CA TYR A 302 8.56 12.97 -14.67
C TYR A 302 9.72 13.09 -13.66
N SER A 303 9.67 14.06 -12.77
CA SER A 303 10.69 14.29 -11.75
C SER A 303 10.36 13.67 -10.38
N LEU A 304 9.25 12.94 -10.27
CA LEU A 304 8.74 12.40 -9.01
C LEU A 304 9.79 11.71 -8.16
N PHE A 305 10.59 10.83 -8.78
CA PHE A 305 11.61 10.05 -8.08
C PHE A 305 13.04 10.54 -8.35
N HIS A 306 13.19 11.74 -8.86
CA HIS A 306 14.52 12.33 -9.03
C HIS A 306 14.92 13.07 -7.75
N ARG A 307 16.12 12.79 -7.28
CA ARG A 307 16.69 13.39 -6.08
C ARG A 307 18.04 14.00 -6.37
N GLU A 308 18.32 15.14 -5.77
CA GLU A 308 19.63 15.72 -5.77
C GLU A 308 20.55 14.92 -4.87
N GLN A 309 21.69 14.54 -5.40
CA GLN A 309 22.78 13.91 -4.65
C GLN A 309 24.05 14.74 -4.80
N MET A 310 24.73 14.97 -3.70
CA MET A 310 26.01 15.66 -3.69
C MET A 310 27.14 14.63 -3.69
N TYR A 311 28.07 14.80 -4.59
CA TYR A 311 29.26 13.98 -4.70
C TYR A 311 30.54 14.85 -4.57
N TYR A 312 31.53 14.27 -3.98
CA TYR A 312 32.90 14.82 -4.03
C TYR A 312 33.60 14.27 -5.27
N ASP A 313 34.16 15.15 -6.09
CA ASP A 313 35.01 14.76 -7.21
C ASP A 313 36.49 14.80 -6.76
N PRO A 314 37.12 13.66 -6.51
CA PRO A 314 38.51 13.60 -6.06
C PRO A 314 39.51 14.01 -7.13
N GLU A 315 39.17 13.90 -8.42
CA GLU A 315 40.07 14.25 -9.52
C GLU A 315 40.20 15.76 -9.69
N ASN A 316 39.06 16.45 -9.66
CA ASN A 316 39.04 17.91 -9.80
C ASN A 316 39.04 18.65 -8.46
N LYS A 317 39.05 17.96 -7.33
CA LYS A 317 38.94 18.54 -5.97
C LYS A 317 37.74 19.48 -5.82
N ILE A 318 36.64 19.18 -6.51
CA ILE A 318 35.40 19.95 -6.44
C ILE A 318 34.54 19.33 -5.38
N ASP A 319 34.28 20.10 -4.32
CA ASP A 319 33.27 19.77 -3.33
C ASP A 319 31.92 20.10 -3.90
N ASN A 320 30.95 19.17 -3.69
CA ASN A 320 29.53 19.41 -3.95
C ASN A 320 29.11 19.45 -5.44
N ILE A 321 29.51 18.46 -6.22
CA ILE A 321 28.85 18.21 -7.50
C ILE A 321 27.42 17.70 -7.23
N VAL A 322 26.43 18.49 -7.63
CA VAL A 322 25.00 18.11 -7.51
C VAL A 322 24.60 17.36 -8.77
N VAL A 323 24.16 16.13 -8.58
CA VAL A 323 23.65 15.27 -9.66
C VAL A 323 22.21 14.86 -9.34
N MET A 324 21.34 14.99 -10.33
CA MET A 324 19.98 14.44 -10.24
C MET A 324 20.01 12.94 -10.50
N LYS A 325 19.64 12.15 -9.52
CA LYS A 325 19.58 10.69 -9.62
C LYS A 325 18.14 10.21 -9.45
N GLN A 326 17.72 9.30 -10.31
CA GLN A 326 16.44 8.61 -10.16
C GLN A 326 16.58 7.53 -9.09
N VAL A 327 15.72 7.60 -8.07
CA VAL A 327 15.62 6.61 -6.97
C VAL A 327 14.19 6.11 -6.92
N LEU A 328 13.92 5.04 -7.65
CA LEU A 328 12.60 4.42 -7.72
C LEU A 328 12.20 3.80 -6.38
N PRO A 329 10.90 3.77 -6.05
CA PRO A 329 10.43 3.17 -4.80
C PRO A 329 10.54 1.65 -4.83
N ASP A 330 10.69 1.06 -3.65
CA ASP A 330 10.43 -0.35 -3.42
C ASP A 330 8.92 -0.54 -3.15
N PHE A 331 8.30 -1.48 -3.84
CA PHE A 331 6.93 -1.91 -3.56
C PHE A 331 6.92 -3.13 -2.66
N ILE A 332 6.08 -3.13 -1.64
CA ILE A 332 5.94 -4.24 -0.70
C ILE A 332 4.49 -4.66 -0.64
N LEU A 333 4.23 -5.92 -1.00
CA LEU A 333 2.90 -6.50 -1.02
C LEU A 333 2.65 -7.27 0.27
N MET A 334 1.73 -6.76 1.09
CA MET A 334 1.37 -7.38 2.37
C MET A 334 0.32 -8.49 2.16
N PRO A 335 0.39 -9.57 2.94
CA PRO A 335 -0.47 -10.74 2.77
C PRO A 335 -1.88 -10.53 3.35
N ASN A 336 -2.58 -9.53 2.86
CA ASN A 336 -3.93 -9.20 3.31
C ASN A 336 -4.80 -8.69 2.15
N VAL A 337 -6.10 -8.54 2.40
CA VAL A 337 -7.01 -7.83 1.52
C VAL A 337 -7.14 -6.39 1.98
N GLY A 338 -7.00 -5.44 1.07
CA GLY A 338 -7.12 -4.02 1.40
C GLY A 338 -7.34 -3.14 0.20
N SER A 339 -7.76 -1.91 0.46
CA SER A 339 -8.18 -0.92 -0.54
C SER A 339 -7.30 0.32 -0.60
N ARG A 340 -6.24 0.37 0.20
CA ARG A 340 -5.36 1.54 0.33
C ARG A 340 -3.91 1.16 0.14
N GLY A 341 -3.13 2.12 -0.35
CA GLY A 341 -1.68 2.09 -0.29
C GLY A 341 -1.14 3.05 0.77
N VAL A 342 0.03 2.76 1.30
CA VAL A 342 0.72 3.59 2.29
C VAL A 342 2.17 3.77 1.85
N MET A 343 2.60 5.02 1.78
CA MET A 343 4.02 5.34 1.71
C MET A 343 4.61 5.20 3.12
N TRP A 344 5.45 4.21 3.31
CA TRP A 344 6.07 3.89 4.59
C TRP A 344 7.57 3.81 4.46
N GLN A 345 8.25 4.88 4.90
CA GLN A 345 9.63 4.94 4.66
C GLN A 345 10.47 5.98 5.33
N ASP A 346 11.70 5.68 5.47
CA ASP A 346 12.77 6.60 5.82
C ASP A 346 13.30 7.34 4.58
N ILE A 347 12.82 8.55 4.37
CA ILE A 347 13.34 9.47 3.36
C ILE A 347 14.16 10.58 4.00
N SER A 348 14.96 10.24 5.01
CA SER A 348 15.79 11.21 5.71
C SER A 348 16.81 11.84 4.78
N GLU A 349 17.21 13.07 5.07
CA GLU A 349 18.23 13.81 4.32
C GLU A 349 19.55 13.05 4.23
N LYS A 350 19.91 12.31 5.26
CA LYS A 350 21.15 11.52 5.33
C LYS A 350 21.15 10.29 4.43
N LYS A 351 19.99 9.85 3.97
CA LYS A 351 19.82 8.65 3.13
C LYS A 351 19.09 9.00 1.83
N ARG A 352 19.58 9.99 1.12
CA ARG A 352 18.95 10.48 -0.13
C ARG A 352 18.85 9.43 -1.24
N ASP A 353 19.68 8.41 -1.21
CA ASP A 353 19.69 7.28 -2.15
C ASP A 353 18.79 6.10 -1.70
N THR A 354 18.21 6.17 -0.51
CA THR A 354 17.32 5.11 -0.02
C THR A 354 15.96 5.18 -0.73
N PRO A 355 15.50 4.09 -1.38
CA PRO A 355 14.18 4.04 -1.99
C PRO A 355 13.07 4.28 -0.98
N ALA A 356 12.04 5.02 -1.38
CA ALA A 356 10.79 5.05 -0.62
C ALA A 356 10.14 3.67 -0.63
N ARG A 357 9.29 3.38 0.35
CA ARG A 357 8.59 2.10 0.48
C ARG A 357 7.10 2.31 0.27
N PHE A 358 6.60 1.80 -0.83
CA PHE A 358 5.19 1.83 -1.17
C PHE A 358 4.57 0.49 -0.82
N VAL A 359 3.74 0.49 0.23
CA VAL A 359 3.15 -0.73 0.77
C VAL A 359 1.69 -0.83 0.35
N LEU A 360 1.32 -1.98 -0.20
CA LEU A 360 -0.02 -2.30 -0.68
C LEU A 360 -0.43 -3.69 -0.19
N SER A 361 -1.73 -3.97 -0.22
CA SER A 361 -2.21 -5.33 -0.01
C SER A 361 -1.94 -6.18 -1.26
N ALA A 362 -1.52 -7.42 -1.10
CA ALA A 362 -1.35 -8.36 -2.22
C ALA A 362 -2.69 -8.64 -2.91
N PHE A 363 -3.78 -8.64 -2.13
CA PHE A 363 -5.14 -8.69 -2.63
C PHE A 363 -5.77 -7.31 -2.53
N PHE A 364 -5.63 -6.53 -3.59
CA PHE A 364 -6.02 -5.13 -3.61
C PHE A 364 -7.42 -4.94 -4.21
N ASN A 365 -8.37 -4.56 -3.37
CA ASN A 365 -9.79 -4.40 -3.76
C ASN A 365 -10.23 -2.93 -3.87
N GLY A 366 -9.28 -2.00 -3.88
CA GLY A 366 -9.53 -0.57 -4.07
C GLY A 366 -9.22 -0.10 -5.50
N ASN A 367 -9.31 1.21 -5.72
CA ASN A 367 -8.81 1.83 -6.93
C ASN A 367 -7.28 1.97 -6.83
N LEU A 368 -6.54 1.17 -7.62
CA LEU A 368 -5.08 1.12 -7.59
C LEU A 368 -4.46 2.46 -8.00
N GLU A 369 -4.95 3.06 -9.06
CA GLU A 369 -4.47 4.33 -9.58
C GLU A 369 -4.58 5.44 -8.52
N ASN A 370 -5.76 5.61 -7.95
CA ASN A 370 -5.97 6.60 -6.88
C ASN A 370 -5.04 6.36 -5.68
N SER A 371 -4.80 5.11 -5.31
CA SER A 371 -3.91 4.77 -4.20
C SER A 371 -2.46 5.10 -4.51
N LEU A 372 -2.01 4.80 -5.74
CA LEU A 372 -0.65 5.13 -6.19
C LEU A 372 -0.44 6.64 -6.31
N ILE A 373 -1.41 7.37 -6.85
CA ILE A 373 -1.36 8.83 -6.92
C ILE A 373 -1.26 9.44 -5.51
N ASN A 374 -2.05 8.95 -4.57
CA ASN A 374 -1.99 9.41 -3.19
C ASN A 374 -0.63 9.13 -2.54
N MET A 375 -0.07 7.94 -2.73
CA MET A 375 1.28 7.62 -2.23
C MET A 375 2.36 8.50 -2.87
N ALA A 376 2.26 8.75 -4.17
CA ALA A 376 3.15 9.65 -4.89
C ALA A 376 3.08 11.09 -4.36
N ALA A 377 1.87 11.58 -4.12
CA ALA A 377 1.65 12.91 -3.52
C ALA A 377 2.26 13.02 -2.13
N VAL A 378 1.99 12.03 -1.27
CA VAL A 378 2.58 11.99 0.09
C VAL A 378 4.11 11.94 0.02
N TYR A 379 4.66 11.13 -0.89
CA TYR A 379 6.10 11.06 -1.11
C TYR A 379 6.68 12.40 -1.55
N ARG A 380 6.06 13.06 -2.54
CA ARG A 380 6.49 14.37 -3.05
C ARG A 380 6.50 15.43 -1.93
N TRP A 381 5.46 15.44 -1.11
CA TRP A 381 5.37 16.32 0.04
C TRP A 381 6.46 16.04 1.08
N GLU A 382 6.59 14.78 1.50
CA GLU A 382 7.50 14.41 2.57
C GLU A 382 8.98 14.55 2.16
N ILE A 383 9.33 14.27 0.91
CA ILE A 383 10.71 14.47 0.45
C ILE A 383 11.09 15.94 0.49
N CYS A 384 10.20 16.85 0.05
CA CYS A 384 10.42 18.27 0.12
C CYS A 384 10.50 18.76 1.58
N ARG A 385 9.55 18.36 2.40
CA ARG A 385 9.51 18.70 3.83
C ARG A 385 10.79 18.25 4.56
N THR A 386 11.26 17.06 4.27
CA THR A 386 12.44 16.48 4.92
C THR A 386 13.73 17.19 4.48
N VAL A 387 13.86 17.55 3.20
CA VAL A 387 15.01 18.30 2.67
C VAL A 387 15.06 19.69 3.28
N GLN A 388 13.94 20.38 3.40
CA GLN A 388 13.85 21.73 3.98
C GLN A 388 13.97 21.73 5.51
N GLY A 389 13.74 20.59 6.16
CA GLY A 389 13.84 20.47 7.61
C GLY A 389 12.91 21.45 8.35
N ASN A 390 13.46 22.25 9.26
CA ASN A 390 12.68 23.22 10.03
C ASN A 390 12.11 24.37 9.20
N TYR A 391 12.59 24.57 7.99
CA TYR A 391 12.17 25.67 7.10
C TYR A 391 11.15 25.25 6.05
N TRP A 392 10.59 24.05 6.17
CA TRP A 392 9.68 23.45 5.18
C TRP A 392 8.44 24.32 4.86
N ASN A 393 8.05 25.23 5.74
CA ASN A 393 6.93 26.16 5.58
C ASN A 393 7.38 27.63 5.52
N ASP A 394 8.65 27.91 5.41
CA ASP A 394 9.18 29.27 5.28
C ASP A 394 9.15 29.69 3.80
N VAL A 395 8.32 30.68 3.48
CA VAL A 395 8.12 31.18 2.10
C VAL A 395 9.43 31.64 1.45
N ARG A 396 10.41 32.07 2.23
CA ARG A 396 11.72 32.52 1.71
C ARG A 396 12.52 31.40 1.06
N GLU A 397 12.21 30.15 1.39
CA GLU A 397 12.88 28.98 0.82
C GLU A 397 12.39 28.64 -0.60
N HIS A 398 11.28 29.23 -1.04
CA HIS A 398 10.69 29.00 -2.36
C HIS A 398 10.58 27.49 -2.71
N SER A 399 10.16 26.70 -1.73
CA SER A 399 9.98 25.25 -1.87
C SER A 399 8.52 24.90 -2.12
N LEU A 400 8.26 23.73 -2.69
CA LEU A 400 6.91 23.23 -2.92
C LEU A 400 6.04 23.33 -1.65
N THR A 401 6.57 22.90 -0.50
CA THR A 401 5.81 22.88 0.76
C THR A 401 5.59 24.26 1.31
N SER A 402 6.57 25.16 1.22
CA SER A 402 6.44 26.52 1.74
C SER A 402 5.50 27.37 0.89
N GLU A 403 5.60 27.29 -0.43
CA GLU A 403 4.70 28.03 -1.34
C GLU A 403 3.27 27.53 -1.24
N TYR A 404 3.08 26.20 -1.14
CA TYR A 404 1.75 25.64 -0.95
C TYR A 404 1.12 26.04 0.40
N CYS A 405 1.92 26.05 1.48
CA CYS A 405 1.45 26.56 2.77
C CYS A 405 1.06 28.02 2.70
N ASP A 406 1.86 28.86 2.05
CA ASP A 406 1.57 30.28 1.86
C ASP A 406 0.24 30.47 1.10
N TYR A 407 0.09 29.77 -0.01
CA TYR A 407 -1.14 29.78 -0.80
C TYR A 407 -2.38 29.45 0.06
N VAL A 408 -2.34 28.37 0.82
CA VAL A 408 -3.48 27.93 1.66
C VAL A 408 -3.72 28.86 2.84
N GLN A 409 -2.70 29.54 3.37
CA GLN A 409 -2.87 30.51 4.46
C GLN A 409 -3.43 31.85 3.95
N PHE A 410 -2.99 32.30 2.78
CA PHE A 410 -3.25 33.62 2.30
C PHE A 410 -4.22 33.71 1.10
N TYR A 411 -4.86 32.60 0.70
CA TYR A 411 -5.83 32.61 -0.39
C TYR A 411 -6.90 33.70 -0.27
N ARG A 412 -7.30 34.05 0.96
CA ARG A 412 -8.30 35.12 1.21
C ARG A 412 -7.85 36.50 0.76
N LYS A 413 -6.53 36.74 0.78
CA LYS A 413 -5.93 38.01 0.37
C LYS A 413 -5.68 38.08 -1.13
N ASN A 414 -5.77 36.95 -1.81
CA ASN A 414 -5.58 36.88 -3.25
C ASN A 414 -6.76 37.53 -3.96
N LYS A 415 -6.49 38.64 -4.67
CA LYS A 415 -7.49 39.43 -5.39
C LYS A 415 -7.94 38.79 -6.69
N ASP A 416 -7.14 37.85 -7.21
CA ASP A 416 -7.41 37.14 -8.47
C ASP A 416 -8.38 35.98 -8.27
N LEU A 417 -8.63 35.59 -7.02
CA LEU A 417 -9.58 34.52 -6.68
C LEU A 417 -10.99 35.13 -6.45
N THR A 418 -11.99 34.50 -7.06
CA THR A 418 -13.38 34.78 -6.78
C THR A 418 -13.76 34.36 -5.35
N GLU A 419 -14.79 34.96 -4.77
CA GLU A 419 -15.26 34.56 -3.43
C GLU A 419 -15.71 33.10 -3.39
N GLU A 420 -16.29 32.61 -4.47
CA GLU A 420 -16.67 31.19 -4.60
C GLU A 420 -15.45 30.28 -4.56
N ALA A 421 -14.37 30.63 -5.27
CA ALA A 421 -13.11 29.90 -5.22
C ALA A 421 -12.51 29.88 -3.81
N LYS A 422 -12.54 31.02 -3.12
CA LYS A 422 -12.08 31.12 -1.72
C LYS A 422 -12.88 30.24 -0.77
N GLU A 423 -14.20 30.15 -0.94
CA GLU A 423 -15.04 29.27 -0.12
C GLU A 423 -14.78 27.79 -0.45
N LYS A 424 -14.53 27.42 -1.70
CA LYS A 424 -14.12 26.05 -2.08
C LYS A 424 -12.80 25.67 -1.40
N ILE A 425 -11.77 26.52 -1.45
CA ILE A 425 -10.48 26.30 -0.76
C ILE A 425 -10.68 26.09 0.73
N ARG A 426 -11.50 26.94 1.37
CA ARG A 426 -11.82 26.84 2.79
C ARG A 426 -12.50 25.52 3.14
N ALA A 427 -13.50 25.13 2.36
CA ALA A 427 -14.24 23.90 2.56
C ALA A 427 -13.33 22.67 2.38
N GLN A 428 -12.48 22.68 1.35
CA GLN A 428 -11.51 21.63 1.09
C GLN A 428 -10.50 21.50 2.23
N PHE A 429 -9.90 22.60 2.69
CA PHE A 429 -8.95 22.59 3.80
C PHE A 429 -9.58 22.03 5.08
N LYS A 430 -10.82 22.45 5.38
CA LYS A 430 -11.60 21.90 6.51
C LYS A 430 -11.86 20.39 6.34
N SER A 431 -12.22 19.95 5.13
CA SER A 431 -12.44 18.53 4.84
C SER A 431 -11.17 17.68 5.00
N CYS A 432 -10.01 18.28 4.81
CA CYS A 432 -8.69 17.71 5.04
C CYS A 432 -8.21 17.85 6.50
N ARG A 433 -9.10 18.11 7.46
CA ARG A 433 -8.77 18.29 8.88
C ARG A 433 -7.71 19.38 9.12
N ASN A 434 -7.68 20.40 8.29
CA ASN A 434 -6.69 21.49 8.27
C ASN A 434 -5.24 21.00 8.06
N SER A 435 -5.06 19.90 7.35
CA SER A 435 -3.75 19.35 7.00
C SER A 435 -3.36 19.82 5.59
N TYR A 436 -2.25 20.56 5.49
CA TYR A 436 -1.67 20.99 4.20
C TYR A 436 -1.29 19.78 3.33
N ARG A 437 -0.68 18.75 3.92
CA ARG A 437 -0.31 17.52 3.20
C ARG A 437 -1.52 16.82 2.59
N GLU A 438 -2.59 16.66 3.38
CA GLU A 438 -3.81 16.01 2.89
C GLU A 438 -4.51 16.82 1.79
N MET A 439 -4.48 18.13 1.91
CA MET A 439 -5.00 19.02 0.88
C MET A 439 -4.13 18.97 -0.39
N PHE A 440 -2.82 19.06 -0.23
CA PHE A 440 -1.87 18.87 -1.34
C PHE A 440 -2.08 17.56 -2.07
N ALA A 441 -2.26 16.45 -1.33
CA ALA A 441 -2.46 15.14 -1.93
C ALA A 441 -3.74 15.07 -2.79
N LYS A 442 -4.82 15.77 -2.40
CA LYS A 442 -6.03 15.87 -3.22
C LYS A 442 -5.81 16.72 -4.47
N ASP A 443 -5.11 17.83 -4.35
CA ASP A 443 -4.83 18.70 -5.49
C ASP A 443 -3.86 18.02 -6.46
N TYR A 444 -2.89 17.26 -5.95
CA TYR A 444 -1.99 16.44 -6.75
C TYR A 444 -2.74 15.35 -7.54
N ASP A 445 -3.73 14.70 -6.92
CA ASP A 445 -4.59 13.72 -7.60
C ASP A 445 -5.34 14.35 -8.77
N VAL A 446 -5.93 15.53 -8.55
CA VAL A 446 -6.61 16.29 -9.62
C VAL A 446 -5.63 16.65 -10.74
N TRP A 447 -4.45 17.16 -10.39
CA TRP A 447 -3.43 17.53 -11.38
C TRP A 447 -2.99 16.35 -12.23
N VAL A 448 -2.63 15.22 -11.61
CA VAL A 448 -2.18 14.03 -12.36
C VAL A 448 -3.26 13.53 -13.31
N LYS A 449 -4.51 13.46 -12.86
CA LYS A 449 -5.63 13.02 -13.71
C LYS A 449 -5.95 13.99 -14.84
N TYR A 450 -5.85 15.28 -14.58
CA TYR A 450 -6.06 16.30 -15.58
C TYR A 450 -5.00 16.24 -16.68
N GLU A 451 -3.73 16.24 -16.31
CA GLU A 451 -2.61 16.20 -17.26
C GLU A 451 -2.56 14.89 -18.05
N SER A 452 -2.86 13.76 -17.41
CA SER A 452 -2.91 12.46 -18.11
C SER A 452 -3.98 12.44 -19.20
N GLN A 453 -5.10 13.14 -19.01
CA GLN A 453 -6.14 13.27 -20.03
C GLN A 453 -5.75 14.23 -21.17
N ASN A 454 -5.02 15.29 -20.86
CA ASN A 454 -4.60 16.28 -21.84
C ASN A 454 -3.42 15.81 -22.71
N SER A 455 -2.52 14.98 -22.18
CA SER A 455 -1.41 14.39 -22.95
C SER A 455 -1.87 13.43 -24.06
N ILE A 456 -3.13 12.99 -24.03
CA ILE A 456 -3.75 12.21 -25.10
C ILE A 456 -4.24 13.11 -26.25
N ARG A 457 -4.31 14.41 -26.06
CA ARG A 457 -4.80 15.38 -27.07
C ARG A 457 -3.70 16.09 -27.87
N LEU A 458 -2.43 15.86 -27.52
CA LEU A 458 -1.26 16.31 -28.26
C LEU A 458 -0.70 15.16 -29.13
#